data_e48c1db278f20ac29ecc35cfdab5dac7
#
_entry.id   e48c1db278f20ac29ecc35cfdab5dac7
#
_cell.length_a   1.000
_cell.length_b   1.000
_cell.length_c   1.000
_cell.angle_alpha   90.00
_cell.angle_beta   90.00
_cell.angle_gamma   90.00
#
_symmetry.space_group_name_H-M   'P 1'
#
loop_
_entity.id
_entity.type
_entity.pdbx_description
1 polymer ?
#
loop_
_entity_poly.entity_id
_entity_poly.type
_entity_poly.pdbx_seq_one_letter_code
_entity_poly.pdbx_strand_id
1 'polypeptide(L)'
;MSDFLSAYSIQNWLESCPQGYLEGTTFGHASSESEPASILENPILREDAIRGTVQLVVGERAALAASSGLINSAPDEASKRFLATQTIDEARHVEIFTQRLFDLGVKKTELEDVIKAMASPHLVAFAGVLLEKVDKKDFVAGVVGQNIVLEGLAFSVFEMQHAVNKEMNPKFAHTLAGTI
;
A
#
# COMPACT_ATOMS: atom_id res chain seq x y z
N MET A 1 8.53 -6.63 -29.03
CA MET A 1 8.15 -7.70 -28.09
C MET A 1 6.74 -7.41 -27.62
N SER A 2 5.78 -8.33 -27.84
CA SER A 2 4.47 -8.18 -27.21
C SER A 2 4.73 -8.27 -25.70
N ASP A 3 4.31 -7.26 -24.96
CA ASP A 3 4.37 -7.29 -23.51
C ASP A 3 3.47 -8.44 -23.04
N PHE A 4 4.09 -9.55 -22.62
CA PHE A 4 3.37 -10.76 -22.18
C PHE A 4 2.38 -10.47 -21.06
N LEU A 5 2.65 -9.44 -20.25
CA LEU A 5 1.80 -9.03 -19.14
C LEU A 5 0.91 -7.82 -19.47
N SER A 6 0.83 -7.38 -20.73
CA SER A 6 0.03 -6.20 -21.10
C SER A 6 -1.46 -6.33 -20.76
N ALA A 7 -1.99 -7.55 -20.75
CA ALA A 7 -3.36 -7.84 -20.35
C ALA A 7 -3.52 -8.19 -18.85
N TYR A 8 -2.41 -8.31 -18.11
CA TYR A 8 -2.46 -8.60 -16.69
C TYR A 8 -2.80 -7.33 -15.91
N SER A 9 -3.74 -7.47 -14.98
CA SER A 9 -4.11 -6.43 -14.04
C SER A 9 -4.23 -7.07 -12.66
N ILE A 10 -3.51 -6.51 -11.69
CA ILE A 10 -3.66 -6.93 -10.28
C ILE A 10 -5.11 -6.74 -9.83
N GLN A 11 -5.77 -5.68 -10.27
CA GLN A 11 -7.17 -5.43 -10.00
C GLN A 11 -8.07 -6.58 -10.48
N ASN A 12 -7.96 -6.97 -11.76
CA ASN A 12 -8.77 -8.08 -12.30
C ASN A 12 -8.48 -9.40 -11.57
N TRP A 13 -7.23 -9.64 -11.20
CA TRP A 13 -6.85 -10.83 -10.45
C TRP A 13 -7.45 -10.83 -9.05
N LEU A 14 -7.35 -9.72 -8.32
CA LEU A 14 -7.93 -9.57 -6.97
C LEU A 14 -9.45 -9.68 -6.99
N GLU A 15 -10.12 -9.12 -8.00
CA GLU A 15 -11.57 -9.25 -8.19
C GLU A 15 -12.01 -10.72 -8.41
N SER A 16 -11.13 -11.54 -8.95
CA SER A 16 -11.38 -12.96 -9.16
C SER A 16 -11.12 -13.84 -7.92
N CYS A 17 -10.46 -13.28 -6.89
CA CYS A 17 -10.10 -13.98 -5.66
C CYS A 17 -11.13 -13.70 -4.57
N PRO A 18 -11.71 -14.74 -3.90
CA PRO A 18 -12.66 -14.51 -2.80
C PRO A 18 -12.13 -13.61 -1.68
N GLN A 19 -10.87 -13.75 -1.33
CA GLN A 19 -10.19 -12.91 -0.32
C GLN A 19 -9.92 -11.47 -0.79
N GLY A 20 -10.09 -11.16 -2.06
CA GLY A 20 -9.97 -9.81 -2.59
C GLY A 20 -11.20 -8.95 -2.33
N TYR A 21 -12.32 -9.55 -1.90
CA TYR A 21 -13.56 -8.85 -1.64
C TYR A 21 -13.70 -8.48 -0.16
N LEU A 22 -14.11 -7.23 0.06
CA LEU A 22 -14.58 -6.74 1.35
C LEU A 22 -16.03 -6.30 1.22
N GLU A 23 -16.74 -6.23 2.34
CA GLU A 23 -18.14 -5.83 2.35
C GLU A 23 -18.31 -4.42 1.73
N GLY A 24 -19.07 -4.35 0.65
CA GLY A 24 -19.32 -3.10 -0.09
C GLY A 24 -18.16 -2.54 -0.90
N THR A 25 -17.01 -3.24 -0.94
CA THR A 25 -15.84 -2.82 -1.70
C THR A 25 -15.18 -3.97 -2.43
N THR A 26 -14.50 -3.69 -3.53
CA THR A 26 -13.64 -4.65 -4.21
C THR A 26 -12.20 -4.40 -3.75
N PHE A 27 -11.52 -5.40 -3.23
CA PHE A 27 -10.13 -5.35 -2.73
C PHE A 27 -9.77 -4.12 -1.85
N GLY A 28 -10.77 -3.50 -1.23
CA GLY A 28 -10.58 -2.33 -0.35
C GLY A 28 -10.73 -0.97 -1.03
N HIS A 29 -11.04 -0.92 -2.33
CA HIS A 29 -11.30 0.32 -3.04
C HIS A 29 -12.77 0.46 -3.42
N ALA A 30 -13.49 1.38 -2.77
CA ALA A 30 -14.89 1.69 -3.04
C ALA A 30 -15.01 2.64 -4.23
N SER A 31 -15.04 2.10 -5.46
CA SER A 31 -15.13 2.91 -6.70
C SER A 31 -16.44 3.68 -6.84
N SER A 32 -17.52 3.25 -6.15
CA SER A 32 -18.82 3.92 -6.14
C SER A 32 -18.88 5.11 -5.18
N GLU A 33 -17.92 5.24 -4.28
CA GLU A 33 -17.82 6.36 -3.34
C GLU A 33 -16.85 7.42 -3.86
N SER A 34 -17.06 8.67 -3.46
CA SER A 34 -16.19 9.78 -3.83
C SER A 34 -15.45 10.32 -2.61
N GLU A 35 -14.25 10.83 -2.82
CA GLU A 35 -13.58 11.66 -1.83
C GLU A 35 -14.47 12.88 -1.51
N PRO A 36 -14.51 13.36 -0.26
CA PRO A 36 -15.35 14.50 0.12
C PRO A 36 -15.05 15.76 -0.70
N ALA A 37 -16.10 16.49 -1.12
CA ALA A 37 -15.96 17.76 -1.83
C ALA A 37 -15.10 18.78 -1.04
N SER A 38 -15.19 18.78 0.29
CA SER A 38 -14.35 19.60 1.16
C SER A 38 -12.85 19.36 0.97
N ILE A 39 -12.45 18.16 0.60
CA ILE A 39 -11.05 17.83 0.27
C ILE A 39 -10.74 18.20 -1.18
N LEU A 40 -11.60 17.77 -2.13
CA LEU A 40 -11.33 17.96 -3.56
C LEU A 40 -11.31 19.44 -3.98
N GLU A 41 -12.17 20.26 -3.37
CA GLU A 41 -12.32 21.68 -3.69
C GLU A 41 -11.35 22.60 -2.93
N ASN A 42 -10.71 22.07 -1.86
CA ASN A 42 -9.72 22.82 -1.10
C ASN A 42 -8.29 22.37 -1.49
N PRO A 43 -7.51 23.23 -2.18
CA PRO A 43 -6.19 22.84 -2.67
C PRO A 43 -5.22 22.39 -1.55
N ILE A 44 -5.31 22.99 -0.36
CA ILE A 44 -4.42 22.66 0.77
C ILE A 44 -4.78 21.28 1.30
N LEU A 45 -6.06 21.03 1.60
CA LEU A 45 -6.50 19.73 2.12
C LEU A 45 -6.28 18.62 1.11
N ARG A 46 -6.46 18.91 -0.18
CA ARG A 46 -6.18 17.93 -1.24
C ARG A 46 -4.70 17.60 -1.34
N GLU A 47 -3.83 18.61 -1.28
CA GLU A 47 -2.37 18.39 -1.26
C GLU A 47 -1.94 17.57 -0.05
N ASP A 48 -2.48 17.86 1.15
CA ASP A 48 -2.19 17.10 2.37
C ASP A 48 -2.68 15.65 2.25
N ALA A 49 -3.88 15.42 1.67
CA ALA A 49 -4.40 14.09 1.42
C ALA A 49 -3.51 13.30 0.42
N ILE A 50 -3.06 13.95 -0.66
CA ILE A 50 -2.12 13.37 -1.63
C ILE A 50 -0.80 13.02 -0.92
N ARG A 51 -0.23 13.95 -0.18
CA ARG A 51 1.03 13.77 0.55
C ARG A 51 0.96 12.61 1.56
N GLY A 52 -0.14 12.53 2.32
CA GLY A 52 -0.39 11.42 3.24
C GLY A 52 -0.49 10.08 2.50
N THR A 53 -1.26 10.03 1.41
CA THR A 53 -1.43 8.80 0.60
C THR A 53 -0.12 8.38 -0.07
N VAL A 54 0.72 9.31 -0.49
CA VAL A 54 2.07 9.00 -1.01
C VAL A 54 2.91 8.26 0.02
N GLN A 55 2.85 8.64 1.31
CA GLN A 55 3.59 7.89 2.34
C GLN A 55 3.12 6.44 2.44
N LEU A 56 1.80 6.21 2.35
CA LEU A 56 1.24 4.86 2.34
C LEU A 56 1.76 4.08 1.13
N VAL A 57 1.65 4.62 -0.08
CA VAL A 57 2.18 3.96 -1.31
C VAL A 57 3.67 3.64 -1.19
N VAL A 58 4.48 4.53 -0.64
CA VAL A 58 5.93 4.30 -0.46
C VAL A 58 6.18 3.19 0.56
N GLY A 59 5.45 3.18 1.67
CA GLY A 59 5.52 2.13 2.68
C GLY A 59 5.15 0.77 2.10
N GLU A 60 3.99 0.67 1.44
CA GLU A 60 3.49 -0.57 0.85
C GLU A 60 4.40 -1.10 -0.29
N ARG A 61 4.96 -0.22 -1.10
CA ARG A 61 5.96 -0.64 -2.11
C ARG A 61 7.22 -1.22 -1.46
N ALA A 62 7.66 -0.66 -0.34
CA ALA A 62 8.79 -1.20 0.41
C ALA A 62 8.43 -2.54 1.06
N ALA A 63 7.23 -2.65 1.65
CA ALA A 63 6.69 -3.86 2.24
C ALA A 63 6.56 -4.99 1.20
N LEU A 64 5.99 -4.69 0.03
CA LEU A 64 5.90 -5.62 -1.09
C LEU A 64 7.27 -6.14 -1.54
N ALA A 65 8.25 -5.24 -1.69
CA ALA A 65 9.60 -5.62 -2.09
C ALA A 65 10.30 -6.45 -1.00
N ALA A 66 10.12 -6.11 0.27
CA ALA A 66 10.70 -6.83 1.39
C ALA A 66 10.08 -8.21 1.56
N SER A 67 8.75 -8.34 1.63
CA SER A 67 8.05 -9.61 1.81
C SER A 67 8.37 -10.59 0.68
N SER A 68 8.32 -10.13 -0.58
CA SER A 68 8.67 -10.96 -1.75
C SER A 68 10.13 -11.40 -1.75
N GLY A 69 11.06 -10.50 -1.39
CA GLY A 69 12.49 -10.81 -1.32
C GLY A 69 12.86 -11.79 -0.20
N LEU A 70 12.14 -11.76 0.92
CA LEU A 70 12.36 -12.63 2.07
C LEU A 70 11.93 -14.09 1.82
N ILE A 71 11.03 -14.36 0.88
CA ILE A 71 10.56 -15.73 0.57
C ILE A 71 11.74 -16.67 0.29
N ASN A 72 12.75 -16.22 -0.47
CA ASN A 72 13.89 -17.05 -0.84
C ASN A 72 14.92 -17.25 0.29
N SER A 73 14.87 -16.46 1.34
CA SER A 73 15.73 -16.57 2.52
C SER A 73 15.03 -17.17 3.72
N ALA A 74 13.74 -17.47 3.61
CA ALA A 74 12.94 -18.05 4.68
C ALA A 74 13.46 -19.43 5.09
N PRO A 75 13.59 -19.71 6.41
CA PRO A 75 14.24 -20.92 6.92
C PRO A 75 13.42 -22.19 6.73
N ASP A 76 12.11 -22.08 6.56
CA ASP A 76 11.19 -23.22 6.47
C ASP A 76 9.98 -22.90 5.57
N GLU A 77 9.21 -23.95 5.28
CA GLU A 77 8.05 -23.90 4.40
C GLU A 77 6.91 -23.04 5.00
N ALA A 78 6.73 -23.05 6.33
CA ALA A 78 5.68 -22.26 6.98
C ALA A 78 5.97 -20.76 6.82
N SER A 79 7.22 -20.34 7.04
CA SER A 79 7.68 -18.96 6.83
C SER A 79 7.54 -18.53 5.38
N LYS A 80 7.83 -19.42 4.40
CA LYS A 80 7.62 -19.12 2.99
C LYS A 80 6.17 -18.87 2.64
N ARG A 81 5.26 -19.71 3.16
CA ARG A 81 3.81 -19.55 2.92
C ARG A 81 3.29 -18.26 3.52
N PHE A 82 3.71 -17.95 4.76
CA PHE A 82 3.36 -16.69 5.40
C PHE A 82 3.79 -15.49 4.55
N LEU A 83 5.07 -15.44 4.15
CA LEU A 83 5.58 -14.34 3.32
C LEU A 83 4.91 -14.26 1.94
N ALA A 84 4.53 -15.41 1.36
CA ALA A 84 3.82 -15.43 0.08
C ALA A 84 2.42 -14.81 0.20
N THR A 85 1.67 -15.10 1.27
CA THR A 85 0.37 -14.47 1.51
C THR A 85 0.52 -12.99 1.83
N GLN A 86 1.50 -12.61 2.64
CA GLN A 86 1.82 -11.21 2.90
C GLN A 86 2.16 -10.46 1.61
N THR A 87 2.98 -11.03 0.72
CA THR A 87 3.31 -10.42 -0.57
C THR A 87 2.07 -10.11 -1.42
N ILE A 88 1.07 -10.98 -1.40
CA ILE A 88 -0.22 -10.75 -2.10
C ILE A 88 -0.96 -9.56 -1.46
N ASP A 89 -0.97 -9.50 -0.14
CA ASP A 89 -1.64 -8.44 0.61
C ASP A 89 -0.99 -7.08 0.35
N GLU A 90 0.34 -7.01 0.38
CA GLU A 90 1.08 -5.78 0.05
C GLU A 90 0.83 -5.32 -1.39
N ALA A 91 0.73 -6.26 -2.33
CA ALA A 91 0.39 -5.93 -3.73
C ALA A 91 -1.01 -5.29 -3.83
N ARG A 92 -1.97 -5.78 -3.04
CA ARG A 92 -3.31 -5.22 -2.92
C ARG A 92 -3.27 -3.81 -2.30
N HIS A 93 -2.51 -3.61 -1.24
CA HIS A 93 -2.37 -2.30 -0.59
C HIS A 93 -1.77 -1.25 -1.53
N VAL A 94 -0.71 -1.60 -2.25
CA VAL A 94 -0.14 -0.71 -3.29
C VAL A 94 -1.21 -0.29 -4.30
N GLU A 95 -2.04 -1.23 -4.76
CA GLU A 95 -3.09 -0.95 -5.75
C GLU A 95 -4.12 0.03 -5.19
N ILE A 96 -4.69 -0.25 -4.00
CA ILE A 96 -5.77 0.58 -3.46
C ILE A 96 -5.31 2.00 -3.10
N PHE A 97 -4.11 2.18 -2.54
CA PHE A 97 -3.60 3.52 -2.26
C PHE A 97 -3.19 4.26 -3.55
N THR A 98 -2.78 3.55 -4.59
CA THR A 98 -2.56 4.13 -5.92
C THR A 98 -3.89 4.61 -6.52
N GLN A 99 -4.96 3.81 -6.43
CA GLN A 99 -6.30 4.23 -6.87
C GLN A 99 -6.76 5.48 -6.11
N ARG A 100 -6.52 5.55 -4.80
CA ARG A 100 -6.83 6.75 -4.05
C ARG A 100 -6.10 8.00 -4.54
N LEU A 101 -4.83 7.89 -4.96
CA LEU A 101 -4.13 9.03 -5.57
C LEU A 101 -4.86 9.51 -6.85
N PHE A 102 -5.39 8.58 -7.65
CA PHE A 102 -6.17 8.95 -8.83
C PHE A 102 -7.50 9.61 -8.46
N ASP A 103 -8.19 9.13 -7.43
CA ASP A 103 -9.41 9.76 -6.90
C ASP A 103 -9.16 11.18 -6.40
N LEU A 104 -7.98 11.44 -5.83
CA LEU A 104 -7.54 12.78 -5.40
C LEU A 104 -7.08 13.67 -6.58
N GLY A 105 -7.12 13.16 -7.82
CA GLY A 105 -6.85 13.90 -9.04
C GLY A 105 -5.41 13.83 -9.55
N VAL A 106 -4.57 12.94 -9.02
CA VAL A 106 -3.24 12.66 -9.59
C VAL A 106 -3.44 11.90 -10.91
N LYS A 107 -2.80 12.37 -11.99
CA LYS A 107 -2.87 11.67 -13.28
C LYS A 107 -1.92 10.49 -13.31
N LYS A 108 -2.30 9.42 -14.03
CA LYS A 108 -1.45 8.23 -14.22
C LYS A 108 -0.06 8.57 -14.75
N THR A 109 0.03 9.55 -15.65
CA THR A 109 1.30 10.01 -16.25
C THR A 109 2.19 10.81 -15.30
N GLU A 110 1.65 11.30 -14.19
CA GLU A 110 2.34 12.14 -13.20
C GLU A 110 2.65 11.35 -11.90
N LEU A 111 2.15 10.11 -11.78
CA LEU A 111 2.18 9.32 -10.54
C LEU A 111 3.59 9.22 -9.94
N GLU A 112 4.56 8.79 -10.73
CA GLU A 112 5.93 8.57 -10.21
C GLU A 112 6.63 9.88 -9.84
N ASP A 113 6.37 10.95 -10.57
CA ASP A 113 6.91 12.27 -10.25
C ASP A 113 6.31 12.83 -8.96
N VAL A 114 5.00 12.66 -8.75
CA VAL A 114 4.30 13.05 -7.52
C VAL A 114 4.83 12.24 -6.33
N ILE A 115 4.95 10.92 -6.47
CA ILE A 115 5.51 10.06 -5.41
C ILE A 115 6.92 10.52 -5.06
N LYS A 116 7.79 10.70 -6.04
CA LYS A 116 9.17 11.14 -5.84
C LYS A 116 9.27 12.51 -5.17
N ALA A 117 8.38 13.45 -5.54
CA ALA A 117 8.39 14.81 -4.99
C ALA A 117 7.88 14.88 -3.55
N MET A 118 6.94 14.00 -3.17
CA MET A 118 6.23 14.07 -1.89
C MET A 118 6.62 12.99 -0.88
N ALA A 119 7.40 11.98 -1.29
CA ALA A 119 7.86 10.92 -0.39
C ALA A 119 8.72 11.50 0.75
N SER A 120 8.52 11.00 1.97
CA SER A 120 9.35 11.33 3.12
C SER A 120 10.77 10.80 2.93
N PRO A 121 11.81 11.65 3.01
CA PRO A 121 13.20 11.18 2.93
C PRO A 121 13.55 10.14 4.00
N HIS A 122 12.91 10.23 5.18
CA HIS A 122 13.14 9.30 6.28
C HIS A 122 12.54 7.91 5.98
N LEU A 123 11.31 7.88 5.41
CA LEU A 123 10.68 6.62 5.00
C LEU A 123 11.47 5.96 3.86
N VAL A 124 11.91 6.74 2.88
CA VAL A 124 12.75 6.24 1.77
C VAL A 124 14.08 5.69 2.30
N ALA A 125 14.72 6.39 3.25
CA ALA A 125 15.97 5.92 3.86
C ALA A 125 15.75 4.62 4.66
N PHE A 126 14.67 4.52 5.42
CA PHE A 126 14.31 3.29 6.14
C PHE A 126 14.09 2.13 5.17
N ALA A 127 13.29 2.35 4.11
CA ALA A 127 13.07 1.34 3.06
C ALA A 127 14.39 0.87 2.44
N GLY A 128 15.31 1.79 2.16
CA GLY A 128 16.64 1.46 1.65
C GLY A 128 17.43 0.54 2.58
N VAL A 129 17.43 0.81 3.89
CA VAL A 129 18.10 -0.04 4.90
C VAL A 129 17.43 -1.42 4.97
N LEU A 130 16.09 -1.47 4.99
CA LEU A 130 15.34 -2.72 5.01
C LEU A 130 15.68 -3.58 3.79
N LEU A 131 15.60 -3.01 2.58
CA LEU A 131 15.85 -3.74 1.34
C LEU A 131 17.31 -4.19 1.21
N GLU A 132 18.27 -3.43 1.74
CA GLU A 132 19.67 -3.86 1.84
C GLU A 132 19.82 -5.16 2.66
N LYS A 133 19.05 -5.30 3.77
CA LYS A 133 19.05 -6.54 4.57
C LYS A 133 18.42 -7.70 3.81
N VAL A 134 17.31 -7.45 3.11
CA VAL A 134 16.67 -8.44 2.25
C VAL A 134 17.62 -8.94 1.15
N ASP A 135 18.30 -8.03 0.46
CA ASP A 135 19.26 -8.36 -0.60
C ASP A 135 20.45 -9.19 -0.09
N LYS A 136 20.89 -8.91 1.14
CA LYS A 136 21.93 -9.70 1.83
C LYS A 136 21.41 -11.02 2.38
N LYS A 137 20.14 -11.35 2.19
CA LYS A 137 19.47 -12.55 2.71
C LYS A 137 19.54 -12.67 4.25
N ASP A 138 19.63 -11.53 4.94
CA ASP A 138 19.55 -11.46 6.38
C ASP A 138 18.05 -11.55 6.80
N PHE A 139 17.57 -12.81 6.85
CA PHE A 139 16.17 -13.10 7.12
C PHE A 139 15.68 -12.48 8.42
N VAL A 140 16.47 -12.59 9.49
CA VAL A 140 16.06 -12.08 10.81
C VAL A 140 15.95 -10.56 10.79
N ALA A 141 16.96 -9.86 10.28
CA ALA A 141 16.91 -8.41 10.17
C ALA A 141 15.77 -7.94 9.23
N GLY A 142 15.54 -8.67 8.13
CA GLY A 142 14.45 -8.40 7.21
C GLY A 142 13.07 -8.53 7.87
N VAL A 143 12.83 -9.62 8.58
CA VAL A 143 11.56 -9.85 9.33
C VAL A 143 11.38 -8.82 10.45
N VAL A 144 12.43 -8.49 11.20
CA VAL A 144 12.34 -7.44 12.22
C VAL A 144 11.99 -6.10 11.59
N GLY A 145 12.66 -5.71 10.51
CA GLY A 145 12.38 -4.46 9.80
C GLY A 145 10.98 -4.41 9.19
N GLN A 146 10.58 -5.47 8.51
CA GLN A 146 9.27 -5.56 7.85
C GLN A 146 8.14 -5.78 8.87
N ASN A 147 8.14 -6.92 9.56
CA ASN A 147 6.95 -7.37 10.30
C ASN A 147 6.85 -6.78 11.70
N ILE A 148 7.94 -6.33 12.31
CA ILE A 148 7.89 -5.74 13.64
C ILE A 148 7.87 -4.20 13.56
N VAL A 149 8.77 -3.60 12.77
CA VAL A 149 8.90 -2.14 12.74
C VAL A 149 7.90 -1.53 11.77
N LEU A 150 7.93 -1.93 10.50
CA LEU A 150 7.07 -1.32 9.47
C LEU A 150 5.60 -1.64 9.71
N GLU A 151 5.24 -2.92 9.82
CA GLU A 151 3.86 -3.35 10.07
C GLU A 151 3.33 -2.86 11.41
N GLY A 152 4.12 -2.96 12.48
CA GLY A 152 3.72 -2.47 13.79
C GLY A 152 3.41 -0.97 13.81
N LEU A 153 4.15 -0.19 13.01
CA LEU A 153 3.86 1.23 12.80
C LEU A 153 2.61 1.41 11.90
N ALA A 154 2.52 0.65 10.80
CA ALA A 154 1.41 0.74 9.85
C ALA A 154 0.06 0.48 10.52
N PHE A 155 -0.08 -0.59 11.30
CA PHE A 155 -1.30 -0.89 12.06
C PHE A 155 -1.73 0.28 12.94
N SER A 156 -0.81 0.85 13.72
CA SER A 156 -1.12 1.98 14.60
C SER A 156 -1.57 3.22 13.82
N VAL A 157 -0.93 3.50 12.68
CA VAL A 157 -1.25 4.63 11.81
C VAL A 157 -2.61 4.41 11.14
N PHE A 158 -2.88 3.21 10.62
CA PHE A 158 -4.14 2.90 9.95
C PHE A 158 -5.32 2.94 10.91
N GLU A 159 -5.20 2.36 12.11
CA GLU A 159 -6.25 2.42 13.14
C GLU A 159 -6.56 3.86 13.53
N MET A 160 -5.54 4.67 13.77
CA MET A 160 -5.70 6.09 14.09
C MET A 160 -6.38 6.85 12.94
N GLN A 161 -5.90 6.67 11.71
CA GLN A 161 -6.48 7.33 10.54
C GLN A 161 -7.90 6.85 10.26
N HIS A 162 -8.18 5.54 10.42
CA HIS A 162 -9.53 5.00 10.29
C HIS A 162 -10.49 5.66 11.28
N ALA A 163 -10.11 5.75 12.55
CA ALA A 163 -10.93 6.38 13.59
C ALA A 163 -11.24 7.85 13.27
N VAL A 164 -10.24 8.62 12.82
CA VAL A 164 -10.41 10.04 12.46
C VAL A 164 -11.27 10.20 11.20
N ASN A 165 -11.12 9.31 10.21
CA ASN A 165 -11.78 9.46 8.92
C ASN A 165 -13.20 8.91 8.87
N LYS A 166 -13.68 8.16 9.86
CA LYS A 166 -15.07 7.62 9.88
C LYS A 166 -16.14 8.66 9.57
N GLU A 167 -15.99 9.87 10.11
CA GLU A 167 -16.93 10.96 9.90
C GLU A 167 -16.46 11.96 8.83
N MET A 168 -15.15 12.18 8.72
CA MET A 168 -14.59 13.21 7.85
C MET A 168 -14.44 12.74 6.41
N ASN A 169 -14.10 11.48 6.20
CA ASN A 169 -13.88 10.86 4.89
C ASN A 169 -14.23 9.36 4.92
N PRO A 170 -15.53 9.00 4.85
CA PRO A 170 -15.97 7.61 4.92
C PRO A 170 -15.34 6.72 3.86
N LYS A 171 -15.13 7.21 2.64
CA LYS A 171 -14.44 6.46 1.59
C LYS A 171 -13.03 6.03 2.01
N PHE A 172 -12.25 6.95 2.55
CA PHE A 172 -10.91 6.63 3.02
C PHE A 172 -10.93 5.73 4.26
N ALA A 173 -11.90 5.90 5.15
CA ALA A 173 -12.10 4.99 6.28
C ALA A 173 -12.38 3.56 5.80
N HIS A 174 -13.22 3.37 4.78
CA HIS A 174 -13.46 2.05 4.16
C HIS A 174 -12.18 1.47 3.55
N THR A 175 -11.39 2.30 2.86
CA THR A 175 -10.08 1.87 2.32
C THR A 175 -9.17 1.36 3.43
N LEU A 176 -9.05 2.11 4.52
CA LEU A 176 -8.21 1.74 5.67
C LEU A 176 -8.73 0.48 6.38
N ALA A 177 -10.06 0.34 6.56
CA ALA A 177 -10.64 -0.89 7.12
C ALA A 177 -10.33 -2.13 6.26
N GLY A 178 -10.11 -1.94 4.98
CA GLY A 178 -9.71 -3.00 4.06
C GLY A 178 -8.22 -3.33 4.07
N THR A 179 -7.39 -2.53 4.78
CA THR A 179 -5.93 -2.74 4.89
C THR A 179 -5.49 -3.15 6.28
N ILE A 180 -6.39 -3.12 7.27
CA ILE A 180 -6.18 -3.63 8.63
C ILE A 180 -6.59 -5.10 8.69
#